data_163bf94021e9535700dc1225e9e97e4a
#
_entry.id   163bf94021e9535700dc1225e9e97e4a
#
_cell.length_a   1.000
_cell.length_b   1.000
_cell.length_c   1.000
_cell.angle_alpha   90.00
_cell.angle_beta   90.00
_cell.angle_gamma   90.00
#
_symmetry.space_group_name_H-M   'P 1'
#
loop_
_entity.id
_entity.type
_entity.pdbx_description
1 polymer ?
#
loop_
_entity_poly.entity_id
_entity_poly.type
_entity_poly.pdbx_seq_one_letter_code
_entity_poly.pdbx_strand_id
1 'polypeptide(L)'
;METKAIFLDVDGTLVSFDTHRVPQSAIEALQQVHESDIKIIIATGRAFTDLHELEEIPYDAVIALNGSDCVLRDGTPISRKQIPEKDFQRVLVLAQHYGFALAIETNKGIFVNELNPTVIELARLVNHPTPPVADIEKEFMGGECCQLCIYCDEEMEKEVMAQLPGLSVSRWNPFFADVNVAGVNKAMGIN
;
A
#
# COMPACT_ATOMS: atom_id res chain seq x y z
N MET A 1 -4.58 26.35 -19.87
CA MET A 1 -5.06 25.67 -18.65
C MET A 1 -3.91 25.74 -17.67
N GLU A 2 -4.12 26.20 -16.47
CA GLU A 2 -3.08 26.34 -15.45
C GLU A 2 -3.00 25.04 -14.63
N THR A 3 -1.79 24.50 -14.42
CA THR A 3 -1.58 23.31 -13.60
C THR A 3 -1.80 23.68 -12.13
N LYS A 4 -2.67 22.97 -11.43
CA LYS A 4 -2.99 23.21 -10.00
C LYS A 4 -2.48 22.13 -9.07
N ALA A 5 -2.28 20.91 -9.58
CA ALA A 5 -1.78 19.78 -8.84
C ALA A 5 -0.98 18.84 -9.73
N ILE A 6 0.00 18.16 -9.13
CA ILE A 6 0.73 17.03 -9.73
C ILE A 6 0.57 15.81 -8.84
N PHE A 7 0.49 14.65 -9.45
CA PHE A 7 0.38 13.36 -8.78
C PHE A 7 1.60 12.53 -9.14
N LEU A 8 2.29 12.01 -8.14
CA LEU A 8 3.57 11.32 -8.30
C LEU A 8 3.52 9.94 -7.64
N ASP A 9 3.93 8.94 -8.38
CA ASP A 9 4.20 7.61 -7.82
C ASP A 9 5.55 7.58 -7.09
N VAL A 10 5.73 6.63 -6.20
CA VAL A 10 6.95 6.48 -5.39
C VAL A 10 7.93 5.55 -6.08
N ASP A 11 7.59 4.27 -6.17
CA ASP A 11 8.50 3.21 -6.58
C ASP A 11 8.78 3.24 -8.08
N GLY A 12 10.05 3.41 -8.42
CA GLY A 12 10.49 3.55 -9.82
C GLY A 12 10.17 4.91 -10.45
N THR A 13 9.61 5.86 -9.68
CA THR A 13 9.33 7.24 -10.11
C THR A 13 10.12 8.25 -9.26
N LEU A 14 9.76 8.43 -8.00
CA LEU A 14 10.51 9.29 -7.07
C LEU A 14 11.67 8.55 -6.43
N VAL A 15 11.44 7.32 -6.00
CA VAL A 15 12.45 6.46 -5.36
C VAL A 15 12.99 5.48 -6.39
N SER A 16 14.31 5.53 -6.62
CA SER A 16 15.00 4.59 -7.51
C SER A 16 15.11 3.20 -6.87
N PHE A 17 14.86 2.15 -7.64
CA PHE A 17 15.08 0.76 -7.20
C PHE A 17 16.56 0.43 -6.94
N ASP A 18 17.50 1.17 -7.55
CA ASP A 18 18.94 0.92 -7.39
C ASP A 18 19.50 1.57 -6.12
N THR A 19 19.03 2.80 -5.79
CA THR A 19 19.58 3.59 -4.68
C THR A 19 18.67 3.64 -3.46
N HIS A 20 17.41 3.27 -3.58
CA HIS A 20 16.36 3.39 -2.58
C HIS A 20 16.24 4.81 -1.99
N ARG A 21 16.50 5.82 -2.84
CA ARG A 21 16.49 7.24 -2.45
C ARG A 21 15.87 8.11 -3.53
N VAL A 22 15.33 9.25 -3.11
CA VAL A 22 14.94 10.32 -4.02
C VAL A 22 16.18 11.10 -4.44
N PRO A 23 16.43 11.32 -5.75
CA PRO A 23 17.54 12.12 -6.20
C PRO A 23 17.42 13.58 -5.72
N GLN A 24 18.55 14.22 -5.38
CA GLN A 24 18.57 15.60 -4.91
C GLN A 24 17.92 16.57 -5.92
N SER A 25 18.14 16.34 -7.23
CA SER A 25 17.53 17.15 -8.29
C SER A 25 15.99 17.06 -8.31
N ALA A 26 15.40 15.92 -7.91
CA ALA A 26 13.95 15.78 -7.81
C ALA A 26 13.41 16.52 -6.58
N ILE A 27 14.12 16.49 -5.45
CA ILE A 27 13.77 17.26 -4.25
C ILE A 27 13.75 18.75 -4.57
N GLU A 28 14.82 19.27 -5.20
CA GLU A 28 14.93 20.69 -5.59
C GLU A 28 13.84 21.11 -6.58
N ALA A 29 13.52 20.27 -7.56
CA ALA A 29 12.46 20.55 -8.52
C ALA A 29 11.08 20.60 -7.83
N LEU A 30 10.79 19.68 -6.90
CA LEU A 30 9.52 19.64 -6.18
C LEU A 30 9.38 20.82 -5.19
N GLN A 31 10.49 21.30 -4.60
CA GLN A 31 10.49 22.52 -3.80
C GLN A 31 10.07 23.73 -4.65
N GLN A 32 10.61 23.88 -5.86
CA GLN A 32 10.23 24.96 -6.78
C GLN A 32 8.77 24.84 -7.23
N VAL A 33 8.26 23.63 -7.46
CA VAL A 33 6.85 23.40 -7.78
C VAL A 33 5.95 23.84 -6.63
N HIS A 34 6.32 23.48 -5.40
CA HIS A 34 5.57 23.85 -4.21
C HIS A 34 5.54 25.38 -3.98
N GLU A 35 6.66 26.08 -4.23
CA GLU A 35 6.75 27.54 -4.18
C GLU A 35 5.87 28.24 -5.23
N SER A 36 5.49 27.53 -6.30
CA SER A 36 4.60 28.02 -7.36
C SER A 36 3.11 27.79 -7.05
N ASP A 37 2.74 27.46 -5.81
CA ASP A 37 1.37 27.16 -5.36
C ASP A 37 0.69 25.98 -6.10
N ILE A 38 1.51 25.07 -6.61
CA ILE A 38 1.05 23.81 -7.22
C ILE A 38 1.07 22.73 -6.14
N LYS A 39 -0.08 22.07 -5.94
CA LYS A 39 -0.21 20.99 -4.97
C LYS A 39 0.54 19.73 -5.42
N ILE A 40 1.24 19.10 -4.49
CA ILE A 40 1.98 17.87 -4.72
C ILE A 40 1.28 16.74 -3.97
N ILE A 41 0.80 15.75 -4.70
CA ILE A 41 0.10 14.59 -4.15
C ILE A 41 0.91 13.32 -4.48
N ILE A 42 1.22 12.55 -3.47
CA ILE A 42 1.84 11.22 -3.63
C ILE A 42 0.75 10.20 -3.88
N ALA A 43 0.94 9.28 -4.84
CA ALA A 43 -0.02 8.21 -5.15
C ALA A 43 0.69 6.86 -5.24
N THR A 44 0.57 6.03 -4.20
CA THR A 44 1.41 4.84 -4.00
C THR A 44 0.62 3.62 -3.52
N GLY A 45 1.19 2.42 -3.74
CA GLY A 45 0.74 1.19 -3.07
C GLY A 45 1.18 1.08 -1.61
N ARG A 46 2.18 1.86 -1.19
CA ARG A 46 2.70 1.84 0.18
C ARG A 46 1.71 2.44 1.19
N ALA A 47 1.81 2.01 2.45
CA ALA A 47 1.13 2.68 3.55
C ALA A 47 1.70 4.09 3.79
N PHE A 48 0.87 4.99 4.33
CA PHE A 48 1.32 6.35 4.69
C PHE A 48 2.49 6.33 5.69
N THR A 49 2.48 5.39 6.62
CA THR A 49 3.55 5.22 7.62
C THR A 49 4.89 4.74 7.04
N ASP A 50 4.91 4.40 5.76
CA ASP A 50 6.03 3.77 5.07
C ASP A 50 6.61 4.66 3.96
N LEU A 51 6.64 5.97 4.21
CA LEU A 51 7.09 7.00 3.27
C LEU A 51 8.25 7.83 3.81
N HIS A 52 9.11 7.24 4.64
CA HIS A 52 10.22 7.93 5.30
C HIS A 52 11.24 8.53 4.31
N GLU A 53 11.40 7.93 3.11
CA GLU A 53 12.29 8.49 2.09
C GLU A 53 11.76 9.80 1.48
N LEU A 54 10.50 10.15 1.73
CA LEU A 54 9.85 11.36 1.20
C LEU A 54 9.80 12.53 2.18
N GLU A 55 10.43 12.45 3.35
CA GLU A 55 10.38 13.48 4.39
C GLU A 55 10.81 14.87 3.89
N GLU A 56 11.81 14.92 2.98
CA GLU A 56 12.34 16.16 2.39
C GLU A 56 11.45 16.72 1.26
N ILE A 57 10.46 15.97 0.79
CA ILE A 57 9.55 16.42 -0.28
C ILE A 57 8.38 17.19 0.32
N PRO A 58 8.07 18.39 -0.19
CA PRO A 58 6.97 19.20 0.33
C PRO A 58 5.61 18.78 -0.26
N TYR A 59 5.19 17.52 -0.07
CA TYR A 59 3.87 17.06 -0.52
C TYR A 59 2.72 17.53 0.40
N ASP A 60 1.53 17.68 -0.16
CA ASP A 60 0.32 18.15 0.55
C ASP A 60 -0.55 16.99 1.06
N ALA A 61 -0.62 15.90 0.28
CA ALA A 61 -1.46 14.74 0.58
C ALA A 61 -0.87 13.45 0.01
N VAL A 62 -1.36 12.32 0.50
CA VAL A 62 -0.99 10.98 0.02
C VAL A 62 -2.25 10.17 -0.31
N ILE A 63 -2.26 9.57 -1.47
CA ILE A 63 -3.15 8.51 -1.89
C ILE A 63 -2.38 7.21 -1.66
N ALA A 64 -2.49 6.66 -0.47
CA ALA A 64 -1.80 5.45 -0.02
C ALA A 64 -2.62 4.19 -0.28
N LEU A 65 -1.97 3.01 -0.14
CA LEU A 65 -2.59 1.69 -0.26
C LEU A 65 -3.46 1.58 -1.53
N ASN A 66 -2.89 1.98 -2.67
CA ASN A 66 -3.56 1.97 -3.97
C ASN A 66 -4.88 2.77 -4.02
N GLY A 67 -5.06 3.77 -3.13
CA GLY A 67 -6.27 4.60 -3.05
C GLY A 67 -7.23 4.19 -1.93
N SER A 68 -6.90 3.19 -1.14
CA SER A 68 -7.72 2.76 0.00
C SER A 68 -7.58 3.69 1.22
N ASP A 69 -6.45 4.38 1.36
CA ASP A 69 -6.21 5.35 2.44
C ASP A 69 -5.70 6.67 1.87
N CYS A 70 -6.52 7.71 1.90
CA CYS A 70 -6.16 9.05 1.45
C CYS A 70 -6.03 9.96 2.67
N VAL A 71 -4.86 10.56 2.85
CA VAL A 71 -4.54 11.37 4.03
C VAL A 71 -3.83 12.67 3.64
N LEU A 72 -4.00 13.72 4.46
CA LEU A 72 -3.14 14.90 4.39
C LEU A 72 -1.73 14.57 4.89
N ARG A 73 -0.77 15.46 4.63
CA ARG A 73 0.63 15.32 5.08
C ARG A 73 0.77 15.08 6.59
N ASP A 74 -0.11 15.63 7.41
CA ASP A 74 -0.12 15.47 8.85
C ASP A 74 -0.79 14.17 9.34
N GLY A 75 -1.21 13.30 8.40
CA GLY A 75 -1.90 12.04 8.69
C GLY A 75 -3.41 12.19 8.91
N THR A 76 -3.96 13.40 8.79
CA THR A 76 -5.42 13.61 8.88
C THR A 76 -6.12 12.87 7.74
N PRO A 77 -7.07 11.96 8.02
CA PRO A 77 -7.72 11.17 6.97
C PRO A 77 -8.67 12.04 6.13
N ILE A 78 -8.56 11.90 4.82
CA ILE A 78 -9.50 12.45 3.82
C ILE A 78 -10.56 11.42 3.49
N SER A 79 -10.14 10.19 3.17
CA SER A 79 -11.04 9.07 2.92
C SER A 79 -10.35 7.74 3.21
N ARG A 80 -11.11 6.76 3.71
CA ARG A 80 -10.66 5.39 3.94
C ARG A 80 -11.67 4.38 3.42
N LYS A 81 -11.18 3.37 2.73
CA LYS A 81 -11.94 2.21 2.24
C LYS A 81 -11.42 0.97 2.94
N GLN A 82 -12.04 0.65 4.07
CA GLN A 82 -11.66 -0.50 4.89
C GLN A 82 -12.16 -1.79 4.25
N ILE A 83 -11.36 -2.86 4.39
CA ILE A 83 -11.74 -4.22 4.02
C ILE A 83 -12.91 -4.65 4.91
N PRO A 84 -14.05 -5.09 4.33
CA PRO A 84 -15.16 -5.60 5.13
C PRO A 84 -14.77 -6.86 5.91
N GLU A 85 -15.20 -6.95 7.17
CA GLU A 85 -14.89 -8.10 8.05
C GLU A 85 -15.23 -9.44 7.39
N LYS A 86 -16.40 -9.55 6.74
CA LYS A 86 -16.80 -10.77 6.02
C LYS A 86 -15.83 -11.20 4.94
N ASP A 87 -15.22 -10.23 4.23
CA ASP A 87 -14.26 -10.49 3.16
C ASP A 87 -12.90 -10.87 3.76
N PHE A 88 -12.47 -10.20 4.84
CA PHE A 88 -11.28 -10.59 5.60
C PHE A 88 -11.38 -12.03 6.12
N GLN A 89 -12.48 -12.40 6.79
CA GLN A 89 -12.71 -13.75 7.29
C GLN A 89 -12.66 -14.78 6.16
N ARG A 90 -13.21 -14.44 4.99
CA ARG A 90 -13.13 -15.32 3.82
C ARG A 90 -11.69 -15.50 3.33
N VAL A 91 -10.91 -14.42 3.23
CA VAL A 91 -9.49 -14.50 2.87
C VAL A 91 -8.69 -15.33 3.86
N LEU A 92 -8.95 -15.17 5.16
CA LEU A 92 -8.28 -15.94 6.22
C LEU A 92 -8.53 -17.46 6.09
N VAL A 93 -9.77 -17.85 5.81
CA VAL A 93 -10.12 -19.27 5.55
C VAL A 93 -9.38 -19.79 4.31
N LEU A 94 -9.32 -18.99 3.25
CA LEU A 94 -8.60 -19.36 2.02
C LEU A 94 -7.09 -19.44 2.26
N ALA A 95 -6.51 -18.53 3.06
CA ALA A 95 -5.10 -18.58 3.44
C ALA A 95 -4.75 -19.88 4.16
N GLN A 96 -5.59 -20.31 5.10
CA GLN A 96 -5.44 -21.59 5.79
C GLN A 96 -5.61 -22.78 4.86
N HIS A 97 -6.58 -22.73 3.94
CA HIS A 97 -6.86 -23.84 3.01
C HIS A 97 -5.75 -24.04 1.99
N TYR A 98 -5.25 -22.96 1.38
CA TYR A 98 -4.22 -22.99 0.35
C TYR A 98 -2.78 -22.92 0.91
N GLY A 99 -2.60 -22.57 2.18
CA GLY A 99 -1.31 -22.51 2.87
C GLY A 99 -0.44 -21.33 2.45
N PHE A 100 -1.02 -20.16 2.21
CA PHE A 100 -0.26 -18.93 1.96
C PHE A 100 -0.26 -18.00 3.17
N ALA A 101 0.84 -17.23 3.34
CA ALA A 101 0.90 -16.19 4.36
C ALA A 101 0.00 -15.01 3.98
N LEU A 102 -0.65 -14.43 4.99
CA LEU A 102 -1.54 -13.28 4.86
C LEU A 102 -1.05 -12.15 5.75
N ALA A 103 -0.83 -10.97 5.17
CA ALA A 103 -0.63 -9.76 5.95
C ALA A 103 -1.83 -8.83 5.84
N ILE A 104 -1.98 -7.99 6.86
CA ILE A 104 -2.97 -6.90 6.92
C ILE A 104 -2.22 -5.58 7.07
N GLU A 105 -2.68 -4.57 6.36
CA GLU A 105 -2.20 -3.19 6.51
C GLU A 105 -3.28 -2.32 7.14
N THR A 106 -2.98 -1.84 8.32
CA THR A 106 -3.88 -1.05 9.15
C THR A 106 -3.30 0.33 9.42
N ASN A 107 -4.09 1.22 10.00
CA ASN A 107 -3.60 2.51 10.51
C ASN A 107 -2.55 2.39 11.63
N LYS A 108 -2.29 1.17 12.16
CA LYS A 108 -1.26 0.88 13.16
C LYS A 108 0.02 0.27 12.58
N GLY A 109 0.02 -0.08 11.30
CA GLY A 109 1.12 -0.71 10.60
C GLY A 109 0.71 -2.01 9.92
N ILE A 110 1.72 -2.73 9.42
CA ILE A 110 1.57 -4.02 8.75
C ILE A 110 1.81 -5.16 9.76
N PHE A 111 0.99 -6.21 9.70
CA PHE A 111 1.10 -7.42 10.52
C PHE A 111 0.91 -8.64 9.64
N VAL A 112 1.63 -9.73 9.91
CA VAL A 112 1.54 -10.99 9.15
C VAL A 112 1.18 -12.14 10.07
N ASN A 113 0.42 -13.11 9.57
CA ASN A 113 0.07 -14.31 10.35
C ASN A 113 1.26 -15.24 10.58
N GLU A 114 2.22 -15.28 9.65
CA GLU A 114 3.43 -16.11 9.75
C GLU A 114 4.57 -15.56 8.89
N LEU A 115 5.81 -15.83 9.28
CA LEU A 115 6.99 -15.58 8.46
C LEU A 115 7.36 -16.87 7.70
N ASN A 116 7.09 -16.87 6.41
CA ASN A 116 7.57 -17.91 5.49
C ASN A 116 8.68 -17.35 4.57
N PRO A 117 9.36 -18.18 3.77
CA PRO A 117 10.43 -17.73 2.87
C PRO A 117 10.00 -16.62 1.92
N THR A 118 8.76 -16.63 1.45
CA THR A 118 8.23 -15.63 0.51
C THR A 118 8.10 -14.25 1.16
N VAL A 119 7.59 -14.18 2.40
CA VAL A 119 7.50 -12.94 3.19
C VAL A 119 8.91 -12.37 3.43
N ILE A 120 9.86 -13.21 3.82
CA ILE A 120 11.24 -12.81 4.10
C ILE A 120 11.92 -12.29 2.84
N GLU A 121 11.77 -13.00 1.71
CA GLU A 121 12.38 -12.61 0.44
C GLU A 121 11.80 -11.30 -0.10
N LEU A 122 10.49 -11.09 0.02
CA LEU A 122 9.88 -9.82 -0.37
C LEU A 122 10.44 -8.67 0.48
N ALA A 123 10.47 -8.81 1.80
CA ALA A 123 11.00 -7.78 2.70
C ALA A 123 12.45 -7.42 2.33
N ARG A 124 13.28 -8.44 2.00
CA ARG A 124 14.65 -8.23 1.51
C ARG A 124 14.69 -7.48 0.18
N LEU A 125 13.81 -7.84 -0.77
CA LEU A 125 13.76 -7.25 -2.11
C LEU A 125 13.40 -5.75 -2.06
N VAL A 126 12.44 -5.39 -1.19
CA VAL A 126 11.99 -4.00 -1.05
C VAL A 126 12.82 -3.20 -0.02
N ASN A 127 13.88 -3.83 0.54
CA ASN A 127 14.75 -3.25 1.57
C ASN A 127 13.98 -2.77 2.82
N HIS A 128 12.99 -3.54 3.24
CA HIS A 128 12.16 -3.27 4.41
C HIS A 128 12.35 -4.33 5.51
N PRO A 129 12.11 -3.99 6.78
CA PRO A 129 12.00 -4.98 7.84
C PRO A 129 10.89 -5.98 7.52
N THR A 130 11.07 -7.24 7.94
CA THR A 130 9.97 -8.21 7.92
C THR A 130 8.81 -7.73 8.81
N PRO A 131 7.56 -7.83 8.36
CA PRO A 131 6.43 -7.45 9.18
C PRO A 131 6.38 -8.31 10.46
N PRO A 132 5.97 -7.75 11.60
CA PRO A 132 5.81 -8.50 12.84
C PRO A 132 4.74 -9.58 12.70
N VAL A 133 5.03 -10.77 13.20
CA VAL A 133 4.03 -11.86 13.31
C VAL A 133 3.08 -11.52 14.44
N ALA A 134 1.79 -11.55 14.15
CA ALA A 134 0.73 -11.22 15.10
C ALA A 134 -0.51 -12.09 14.88
N ASP A 135 -1.40 -12.05 15.86
CA ASP A 135 -2.79 -12.50 15.70
C ASP A 135 -3.52 -11.48 14.81
N ILE A 136 -3.52 -11.75 13.49
CA ILE A 136 -4.06 -10.81 12.51
C ILE A 136 -5.58 -10.60 12.64
N GLU A 137 -6.33 -11.53 13.24
CA GLU A 137 -7.76 -11.31 13.53
C GLU A 137 -7.92 -10.25 14.60
N LYS A 138 -7.13 -10.33 15.65
CA LYS A 138 -7.13 -9.35 16.73
C LYS A 138 -6.66 -7.97 16.24
N GLU A 139 -5.60 -7.92 15.43
CA GLU A 139 -5.12 -6.67 14.86
C GLU A 139 -6.11 -6.07 13.85
N PHE A 140 -6.78 -6.90 13.05
CA PHE A 140 -7.85 -6.48 12.16
C PHE A 140 -9.00 -5.82 12.93
N MET A 141 -9.49 -6.46 13.98
CA MET A 141 -10.58 -5.93 14.82
C MET A 141 -10.16 -4.71 15.64
N GLY A 142 -8.87 -4.56 15.92
CA GLY A 142 -8.31 -3.45 16.70
C GLY A 142 -7.84 -2.25 15.88
N GLY A 143 -7.90 -2.33 14.54
CA GLY A 143 -7.39 -1.32 13.62
C GLY A 143 -8.32 -1.03 12.45
N GLU A 144 -7.92 -0.08 11.61
CA GLU A 144 -8.60 0.25 10.35
C GLU A 144 -7.81 -0.39 9.19
N CYS A 145 -8.21 -1.61 8.79
CA CYS A 145 -7.52 -2.36 7.73
C CYS A 145 -8.01 -1.90 6.35
N CYS A 146 -7.11 -1.34 5.54
CA CYS A 146 -7.41 -0.83 4.21
C CYS A 146 -6.84 -1.69 3.08
N GLN A 147 -5.89 -2.58 3.36
CA GLN A 147 -5.26 -3.47 2.39
C GLN A 147 -4.88 -4.80 3.05
N LEU A 148 -4.96 -5.88 2.27
CA LEU A 148 -4.39 -7.16 2.62
C LEU A 148 -3.25 -7.46 1.65
N CYS A 149 -2.26 -8.26 2.08
CA CYS A 149 -1.24 -8.80 1.20
C CYS A 149 -1.28 -10.33 1.24
N ILE A 150 -1.51 -10.96 0.09
CA ILE A 150 -1.50 -12.42 -0.07
C ILE A 150 -0.17 -12.85 -0.66
N TYR A 151 0.56 -13.73 0.05
CA TYR A 151 1.88 -14.20 -0.38
C TYR A 151 1.75 -15.53 -1.12
N CYS A 152 1.38 -15.44 -2.38
CA CYS A 152 1.17 -16.58 -3.27
C CYS A 152 1.59 -16.24 -4.71
N ASP A 153 1.71 -17.24 -5.55
CA ASP A 153 1.92 -17.05 -6.99
C ASP A 153 0.63 -16.64 -7.73
N GLU A 154 0.76 -16.34 -9.01
CA GLU A 154 -0.34 -15.86 -9.85
C GLU A 154 -1.42 -16.94 -10.10
N GLU A 155 -1.06 -18.23 -10.08
CA GLU A 155 -2.01 -19.31 -10.29
C GLU A 155 -2.93 -19.45 -9.09
N MET A 156 -2.37 -19.50 -7.90
CA MET A 156 -3.12 -19.52 -6.63
C MET A 156 -3.95 -18.24 -6.44
N GLU A 157 -3.39 -17.07 -6.78
CA GLU A 157 -4.13 -15.80 -6.73
C GLU A 157 -5.43 -15.87 -7.53
N LYS A 158 -5.41 -16.38 -8.76
CA LYS A 158 -6.61 -16.51 -9.60
C LYS A 158 -7.68 -17.38 -8.95
N GLU A 159 -7.29 -18.48 -8.33
CA GLU A 159 -8.22 -19.38 -7.62
C GLU A 159 -8.82 -18.72 -6.36
N VAL A 160 -7.99 -18.01 -5.61
CA VAL A 160 -8.40 -17.27 -4.40
C VAL A 160 -9.34 -16.13 -4.77
N MET A 161 -8.95 -15.27 -5.71
CA MET A 161 -9.71 -14.08 -6.09
C MET A 161 -11.04 -14.41 -6.77
N ALA A 162 -11.16 -15.55 -7.46
CA ALA A 162 -12.45 -16.02 -8.01
C ALA A 162 -13.52 -16.23 -6.92
N GLN A 163 -13.13 -16.39 -5.66
CA GLN A 163 -14.02 -16.56 -4.52
C GLN A 163 -14.28 -15.28 -3.73
N LEU A 164 -13.71 -14.14 -4.16
CA LEU A 164 -13.70 -12.86 -3.45
C LEU A 164 -14.22 -11.70 -4.35
N PRO A 165 -15.47 -11.75 -4.84
CA PRO A 165 -15.97 -10.77 -5.80
C PRO A 165 -16.07 -9.33 -5.24
N GLY A 166 -15.98 -9.16 -3.91
CA GLY A 166 -15.95 -7.85 -3.24
C GLY A 166 -14.57 -7.21 -3.17
N LEU A 167 -13.53 -7.94 -3.59
CA LEU A 167 -12.15 -7.50 -3.53
C LEU A 167 -11.53 -7.45 -4.94
N SER A 168 -10.48 -6.68 -5.08
CA SER A 168 -9.64 -6.60 -6.29
C SER A 168 -8.18 -6.78 -5.91
N VAL A 169 -7.37 -7.26 -6.85
CA VAL A 169 -5.97 -7.57 -6.65
C VAL A 169 -5.10 -6.70 -7.55
N SER A 170 -3.93 -6.32 -7.03
CA SER A 170 -2.86 -5.64 -7.76
C SER A 170 -1.55 -6.37 -7.52
N ARG A 171 -0.93 -6.90 -8.58
CA ARG A 171 0.33 -7.63 -8.52
C ARG A 171 1.41 -6.89 -9.29
N TRP A 172 2.54 -6.65 -8.65
CA TRP A 172 3.75 -6.11 -9.29
C TRP A 172 4.98 -7.02 -9.07
N ASN A 173 4.83 -8.10 -8.29
CA ASN A 173 5.90 -9.00 -7.92
C ASN A 173 5.40 -10.46 -7.98
N PRO A 174 6.21 -11.46 -8.40
CA PRO A 174 5.78 -12.85 -8.51
C PRO A 174 5.44 -13.50 -7.15
N PHE A 175 5.85 -12.92 -6.03
CA PHE A 175 5.73 -13.54 -4.71
C PHE A 175 4.49 -13.13 -3.92
N PHE A 176 3.87 -11.99 -4.27
CA PHE A 176 2.71 -11.49 -3.52
C PHE A 176 1.81 -10.60 -4.36
N ALA A 177 0.64 -10.32 -3.84
CA ALA A 177 -0.28 -9.33 -4.40
C ALA A 177 -0.99 -8.55 -3.28
N ASP A 178 -1.20 -7.26 -3.56
CA ASP A 178 -2.04 -6.38 -2.76
C ASP A 178 -3.51 -6.65 -3.06
N VAL A 179 -4.33 -6.70 -2.03
CA VAL A 179 -5.78 -6.92 -2.13
C VAL A 179 -6.52 -5.78 -1.46
N ASN A 180 -7.34 -5.08 -2.23
CA ASN A 180 -8.14 -3.94 -1.79
C ASN A 180 -9.63 -4.18 -2.05
N VAL A 181 -10.50 -3.33 -1.54
CA VAL A 181 -11.93 -3.34 -1.89
C VAL A 181 -12.10 -3.15 -3.40
N ALA A 182 -12.97 -3.93 -4.02
CA ALA A 182 -13.20 -3.88 -5.46
C ALA A 182 -13.58 -2.47 -5.94
N GLY A 183 -12.95 -2.05 -7.04
CA GLY A 183 -13.14 -0.73 -7.63
C GLY A 183 -12.24 0.37 -7.05
N VAL A 184 -11.56 0.13 -5.92
CA VAL A 184 -10.58 1.08 -5.38
C VAL A 184 -9.31 1.02 -6.22
N ASN A 185 -8.79 2.18 -6.56
CA ASN A 185 -7.51 2.37 -7.24
C ASN A 185 -6.99 3.80 -7.03
N LYS A 186 -5.73 4.07 -7.39
CA LYS A 186 -5.10 5.39 -7.24
C LYS A 186 -5.93 6.52 -7.87
N ALA A 187 -6.60 6.26 -9.01
CA ALA A 187 -7.40 7.27 -9.70
C ALA A 187 -8.68 7.67 -8.92
N MET A 188 -9.25 6.77 -8.12
CA MET A 188 -10.36 7.11 -7.24
C MET A 188 -9.95 8.03 -6.08
N GLY A 189 -8.71 7.92 -5.62
CA GLY A 189 -8.18 8.82 -4.59
C GLY A 189 -7.98 10.26 -5.09
N ILE A 190 -7.99 10.48 -6.41
CA ILE A 190 -7.86 11.80 -7.05
C ILE A 190 -9.19 12.55 -7.06
N ASN A 191 -10.35 11.86 -7.00
CA ASN A 191 -11.70 12.41 -7.08
C ASN A 191 -12.34 12.57 -5.71
#